data_88d07412920ca36efe7a328e063ed930
#
_entry.id   88d07412920ca36efe7a328e063ed930
#
_cell.length_a   1.000
_cell.length_b   1.000
_cell.length_c   1.000
_cell.angle_alpha   90.00
_cell.angle_beta   90.00
_cell.angle_gamma   90.00
#
_symmetry.space_group_name_H-M   'P 1'
#
loop_
_entity.id
_entity.type
_entity.pdbx_description
1 polymer ?
#
loop_
_entity_poly.entity_id
_entity_poly.type
_entity_poly.pdbx_seq_one_letter_code
_entity_poly.pdbx_strand_id
1 'polypeptide(L)'
;MKFDERQEQEAMVIRPLENRLDSYVAEEFKVHMKNIVHNGHLQIVLDLSEVQFVDSSGLGAIIATMMALRPHGQLMVCNVKDNVNALFRLTRMDRVIPVKIDADEALRAMSNV
;
A
#
# COMPACT_ATOMS: atom_id res chain seq x y z
N MET A 1 14.23 -7.76 0.24
CA MET A 1 12.90 -7.52 0.80
C MET A 1 11.94 -8.58 0.29
N LYS A 2 11.11 -9.12 1.17
CA LYS A 2 10.17 -10.18 0.80
C LYS A 2 8.75 -9.67 0.86
N PHE A 3 7.89 -10.23 0.02
CA PHE A 3 6.47 -9.88 -0.07
C PHE A 3 5.64 -11.15 -0.12
N ASP A 4 4.46 -11.08 0.47
CA ASP A 4 3.43 -12.08 0.29
C ASP A 4 2.39 -11.46 -0.64
N GLU A 5 2.09 -12.12 -1.74
CA GLU A 5 1.23 -11.55 -2.79
C GLU A 5 0.19 -12.55 -3.21
N ARG A 6 -1.05 -12.07 -3.37
CA ARG A 6 -2.12 -12.92 -3.89
C ARG A 6 -3.06 -12.09 -4.77
N GLN A 7 -3.53 -12.73 -5.82
CA GLN A 7 -4.55 -12.17 -6.71
C GLN A 7 -5.92 -12.50 -6.13
N GLU A 8 -6.74 -11.47 -5.93
CA GLU A 8 -8.12 -11.60 -5.44
C GLU A 8 -9.04 -10.87 -6.39
N GLN A 9 -9.70 -11.61 -7.30
CA GLN A 9 -10.53 -11.02 -8.36
C GLN A 9 -9.70 -10.06 -9.19
N GLU A 10 -10.08 -8.79 -9.27
CA GLU A 10 -9.36 -7.78 -10.05
C GLU A 10 -8.21 -7.14 -9.28
N ALA A 11 -8.04 -7.45 -8.00
CA ALA A 11 -7.07 -6.78 -7.15
C ALA A 11 -5.89 -7.68 -6.81
N MET A 12 -4.73 -7.04 -6.59
CA MET A 12 -3.54 -7.70 -6.06
C MET A 12 -3.38 -7.27 -4.61
N VAL A 13 -3.37 -8.23 -3.68
CA VAL A 13 -3.10 -7.96 -2.27
C VAL A 13 -1.62 -8.21 -2.02
N ILE A 14 -0.92 -7.19 -1.57
CA ILE A 14 0.53 -7.22 -1.36
C ILE A 14 0.81 -6.93 0.11
N ARG A 15 1.50 -7.86 0.77
CA ARG A 15 1.88 -7.71 2.17
C ARG A 15 3.41 -7.73 2.27
N PRO A 16 4.03 -6.58 2.53
CA PRO A 16 5.47 -6.55 2.79
C PRO A 16 5.80 -7.32 4.06
N LEU A 17 6.79 -8.18 4.02
CA LEU A 17 7.23 -9.00 5.15
C LEU A 17 8.41 -8.32 5.83
N GLU A 18 8.21 -7.05 6.21
CA GLU A 18 9.20 -6.20 6.85
C GLU A 18 8.60 -5.50 8.05
N ASN A 19 9.38 -5.34 9.12
CA ASN A 19 8.94 -4.59 10.30
C ASN A 19 8.85 -3.09 10.01
N ARG A 20 9.67 -2.61 9.09
CA ARG A 20 9.86 -1.19 8.86
C ARG A 20 9.85 -0.88 7.38
N LEU A 21 9.14 0.17 7.01
CA LEU A 21 9.28 0.80 5.70
C LEU A 21 9.98 2.12 5.93
N ASP A 22 11.31 2.08 5.89
CA ASP A 22 12.16 3.24 6.18
C ASP A 22 13.14 3.46 5.03
N SER A 23 14.08 4.40 5.22
CA SER A 23 15.03 4.77 4.17
C SER A 23 15.89 3.61 3.68
N TYR A 24 16.07 2.56 4.50
CA TYR A 24 16.86 1.40 4.08
C TYR A 24 16.16 0.53 3.04
N VAL A 25 14.85 0.47 3.07
CA VAL A 25 14.10 -0.42 2.18
C VAL A 25 13.15 0.32 1.22
N ALA A 26 13.03 1.64 1.37
CA ALA A 26 12.05 2.42 0.61
C ALA A 26 12.26 2.31 -0.90
N GLU A 27 13.52 2.36 -1.37
CA GLU A 27 13.81 2.29 -2.81
C GLU A 27 13.47 0.92 -3.37
N GLU A 28 13.84 -0.13 -2.65
CA GLU A 28 13.53 -1.51 -3.05
C GLU A 28 12.02 -1.74 -3.10
N PHE A 29 11.30 -1.25 -2.10
CA PHE A 29 9.85 -1.30 -2.05
C PHE A 29 9.24 -0.57 -3.26
N LYS A 30 9.72 0.63 -3.53
CA LYS A 30 9.20 1.45 -4.63
C LYS A 30 9.38 0.77 -5.98
N VAL A 31 10.56 0.19 -6.21
CA VAL A 31 10.85 -0.52 -7.46
C VAL A 31 9.92 -1.73 -7.60
N HIS A 32 9.74 -2.50 -6.53
CA HIS A 32 8.86 -3.67 -6.56
C HIS A 32 7.43 -3.27 -6.91
N MET A 33 6.90 -2.24 -6.26
CA MET A 33 5.53 -1.79 -6.50
C MET A 33 5.35 -1.25 -7.93
N LYS A 34 6.33 -0.51 -8.44
CA LYS A 34 6.26 -0.01 -9.80
C LYS A 34 6.26 -1.13 -10.82
N ASN A 35 7.01 -2.21 -10.57
CA ASN A 35 7.00 -3.38 -11.45
C ASN A 35 5.62 -4.03 -11.49
N ILE A 36 4.94 -4.11 -10.36
CA ILE A 36 3.59 -4.67 -10.29
C ILE A 36 2.62 -3.80 -11.11
N VAL A 37 2.72 -2.48 -10.98
CA VAL A 37 1.89 -1.55 -11.76
C VAL A 37 2.19 -1.70 -13.26
N HIS A 38 3.45 -1.79 -13.64
CA HIS A 38 3.85 -1.96 -15.04
C HIS A 38 3.36 -3.29 -15.63
N ASN A 39 3.18 -4.30 -14.80
CA ASN A 39 2.63 -5.59 -15.25
C ASN A 39 1.11 -5.57 -15.37
N GLY A 40 0.50 -4.41 -15.22
CA GLY A 40 -0.93 -4.24 -15.46
C GLY A 40 -1.84 -4.38 -14.26
N HIS A 41 -1.28 -4.50 -13.05
CA HIS A 41 -2.08 -4.56 -11.83
C HIS A 41 -2.46 -3.15 -11.40
N LEU A 42 -3.73 -2.78 -11.65
CA LEU A 42 -4.22 -1.43 -11.39
C LEU A 42 -5.01 -1.30 -10.09
N GLN A 43 -5.39 -2.42 -9.49
CA GLN A 43 -6.11 -2.43 -8.21
C GLN A 43 -5.20 -3.08 -7.18
N ILE A 44 -4.68 -2.30 -6.24
CA ILE A 44 -3.70 -2.80 -5.27
C ILE A 44 -4.20 -2.54 -3.85
N VAL A 45 -4.20 -3.59 -3.04
CA VAL A 45 -4.41 -3.53 -1.60
C VAL A 45 -3.06 -3.79 -0.95
N LEU A 46 -2.55 -2.80 -0.23
CA LEU A 46 -1.29 -2.91 0.50
C LEU A 46 -1.60 -3.26 1.96
N ASP A 47 -1.29 -4.48 2.33
CA ASP A 47 -1.54 -5.01 3.68
C ASP A 47 -0.30 -4.74 4.54
N LEU A 48 -0.43 -3.83 5.49
CA LEU A 48 0.68 -3.39 6.34
C LEU A 48 0.70 -4.09 7.70
N SER A 49 0.10 -5.29 7.79
CA SER A 49 -0.01 -6.00 9.06
C SER A 49 1.34 -6.32 9.72
N GLU A 50 2.40 -6.51 8.93
CA GLU A 50 3.74 -6.80 9.45
C GLU A 50 4.55 -5.53 9.74
N VAL A 51 4.10 -4.39 9.23
CA VAL A 51 4.87 -3.14 9.31
C VAL A 51 4.56 -2.41 10.60
N GLN A 52 5.58 -2.28 11.46
CA GLN A 52 5.47 -1.62 12.75
C GLN A 52 5.78 -0.11 12.67
N PHE A 53 6.54 0.30 11.65
CA PHE A 53 7.03 1.66 11.56
C PHE A 53 7.19 2.08 10.09
N VAL A 54 6.79 3.32 9.80
CA VAL A 54 6.98 3.94 8.48
C VAL A 54 7.54 5.34 8.72
N ASP A 55 8.66 5.66 8.06
CA ASP A 55 9.20 7.02 8.09
C ASP A 55 8.79 7.77 6.82
N SER A 56 9.30 8.99 6.65
CA SER A 56 8.96 9.82 5.49
C SER A 56 9.40 9.17 4.17
N SER A 57 10.50 8.41 4.16
CA SER A 57 10.96 7.71 2.96
C SER A 57 10.01 6.58 2.58
N GLY A 58 9.56 5.81 3.57
CA GLY A 58 8.59 4.74 3.36
C GLY A 58 7.24 5.29 2.88
N LEU A 59 6.78 6.36 3.52
CA LEU A 59 5.54 7.01 3.10
C LEU A 59 5.66 7.53 1.67
N GLY A 60 6.81 8.14 1.34
CA GLY A 60 7.09 8.62 -0.01
C GLY A 60 7.00 7.51 -1.05
N ALA A 61 7.49 6.31 -0.71
CA ALA A 61 7.42 5.16 -1.62
C ALA A 61 5.97 4.68 -1.81
N ILE A 62 5.16 4.74 -0.76
CA ILE A 62 3.72 4.41 -0.86
C ILE A 62 3.02 5.45 -1.74
N ILE A 63 3.31 6.72 -1.55
CA ILE A 63 2.76 7.80 -2.38
C ILE A 63 3.18 7.62 -3.85
N ALA A 64 4.44 7.26 -4.10
CA ALA A 64 4.93 7.02 -5.45
C ALA A 64 4.14 5.89 -6.13
N THR A 65 3.77 4.85 -5.37
CA THR A 65 2.93 3.76 -5.89
C THR A 65 1.56 4.30 -6.30
N MET A 66 0.94 5.10 -5.45
CA MET A 66 -0.35 5.71 -5.75
C MET A 66 -0.26 6.55 -7.02
N MET A 67 0.79 7.37 -7.13
CA MET A 67 0.97 8.23 -8.30
C MET A 67 1.15 7.42 -9.57
N ALA A 68 1.86 6.29 -9.50
CA ALA A 68 2.06 5.42 -10.65
C ALA A 68 0.76 4.76 -11.12
N LEU A 69 -0.21 4.59 -10.21
CA LEU A 69 -1.50 4.00 -10.54
C LEU A 69 -2.46 4.96 -11.21
N ARG A 70 -2.27 6.27 -10.99
CA ARG A 70 -3.19 7.27 -11.56
C ARG A 70 -3.04 7.37 -13.07
N PRO A 71 -4.14 7.74 -13.77
CA PRO A 71 -5.47 8.05 -13.25
C PRO A 71 -6.40 6.83 -13.17
N HIS A 72 -6.00 5.67 -13.67
CA HIS A 72 -6.89 4.53 -13.87
C HIS A 72 -6.86 3.50 -12.74
N GLY A 73 -5.80 3.51 -11.93
CA GLY A 73 -5.64 2.54 -10.87
C GLY A 73 -5.99 3.09 -9.50
N GLN A 74 -6.00 2.22 -8.49
CA GLN A 74 -6.38 2.57 -7.14
C GLN A 74 -5.52 1.81 -6.14
N LEU A 75 -5.10 2.51 -5.09
CA LEU A 75 -4.36 1.93 -3.97
C LEU A 75 -5.15 2.13 -2.69
N MET A 76 -5.31 1.07 -1.92
CA MET A 76 -5.82 1.14 -0.55
C MET A 76 -4.82 0.47 0.37
N VAL A 77 -4.77 0.90 1.63
CA VAL A 77 -3.96 0.24 2.66
C VAL A 77 -4.88 -0.38 3.71
N CYS A 78 -4.43 -1.44 4.36
CA CYS A 78 -5.22 -2.09 5.39
C CYS A 78 -4.32 -2.67 6.49
N ASN A 79 -4.91 -3.06 7.60
CA ASN A 79 -4.22 -3.64 8.77
C ASN A 79 -3.10 -2.74 9.27
N VAL A 80 -3.36 -1.43 9.30
CA VAL A 80 -2.36 -0.41 9.61
C VAL A 80 -2.27 -0.26 11.13
N LYS A 81 -1.05 -0.31 11.68
CA LYS A 81 -0.83 -0.10 13.12
C LYS A 81 -1.19 1.34 13.49
N ASP A 82 -1.53 1.56 14.77
CA ASP A 82 -2.00 2.87 15.23
C ASP A 82 -1.03 4.00 14.94
N ASN A 83 0.26 3.79 15.17
CA ASN A 83 1.27 4.81 14.91
C ASN A 83 1.43 5.11 13.42
N VAL A 84 1.30 4.09 12.58
CA VAL A 84 1.36 4.26 11.11
C VAL A 84 0.09 4.96 10.63
N ASN A 85 -1.07 4.58 11.16
CA ASN A 85 -2.32 5.25 10.83
C ASN A 85 -2.26 6.74 11.22
N ALA A 86 -1.65 7.06 12.37
CA ALA A 86 -1.46 8.44 12.78
C ALA A 86 -0.64 9.23 11.75
N LEU A 87 0.38 8.61 11.16
CA LEU A 87 1.17 9.25 10.13
C LEU A 87 0.31 9.57 8.89
N PHE A 88 -0.54 8.63 8.45
CA PHE A 88 -1.45 8.88 7.34
C PHE A 88 -2.40 10.03 7.64
N ARG A 89 -2.94 10.10 8.86
CA ARG A 89 -3.85 11.19 9.25
C ARG A 89 -3.13 12.53 9.32
N LEU A 90 -1.95 12.58 9.94
CA LEU A 90 -1.20 13.82 10.12
C LEU A 90 -0.75 14.41 8.79
N THR A 91 -0.43 13.56 7.82
CA THR A 91 -0.01 13.99 6.49
C THR A 91 -1.20 14.14 5.54
N ARG A 92 -2.41 13.84 5.98
CA ARG A 92 -3.63 13.84 5.18
C ARG A 92 -3.62 12.88 4.01
N MET A 93 -2.73 11.89 4.05
CA MET A 93 -2.66 10.87 3.00
C MET A 93 -3.86 9.93 3.06
N ASP A 94 -4.52 9.81 4.20
CA ASP A 94 -5.76 9.03 4.32
C ASP A 94 -6.89 9.58 3.44
N ARG A 95 -6.77 10.81 2.94
CA ARG A 95 -7.75 11.40 2.02
C ARG A 95 -7.58 10.92 0.59
N VAL A 96 -6.37 10.49 0.21
CA VAL A 96 -6.08 10.07 -1.15
C VAL A 96 -5.73 8.59 -1.24
N ILE A 97 -5.32 7.98 -0.12
CA ILE A 97 -5.08 6.54 -0.01
C ILE A 97 -6.00 6.04 1.10
N PRO A 98 -7.14 5.42 0.75
CA PRO A 98 -8.08 4.96 1.77
C PRO A 98 -7.44 3.95 2.71
N VAL A 99 -7.71 4.10 4.00
CA VAL A 99 -7.23 3.19 5.05
C VAL A 99 -8.40 2.33 5.49
N LYS A 100 -8.29 1.03 5.26
CA LYS A 100 -9.34 0.07 5.58
C LYS A 100 -8.93 -0.80 6.77
N ILE A 101 -9.90 -1.42 7.41
CA ILE A 101 -9.65 -2.23 8.61
C ILE A 101 -8.81 -3.46 8.25
N ASP A 102 -9.21 -4.16 7.19
CA ASP A 102 -8.54 -5.39 6.76
C ASP A 102 -8.65 -5.53 5.23
N ALA A 103 -8.04 -6.59 4.71
CA ALA A 103 -8.03 -6.83 3.26
C ALA A 103 -9.44 -7.08 2.73
N ASP A 104 -10.32 -7.74 3.49
CA ASP A 104 -11.68 -8.00 3.04
C ASP A 104 -12.46 -6.71 2.85
N GLU A 105 -12.34 -5.77 3.78
CA GLU A 105 -12.98 -4.46 3.64
C GLU A 105 -12.44 -3.70 2.43
N ALA A 106 -11.12 -3.73 2.24
CA ALA A 106 -10.50 -3.06 1.10
C ALA A 106 -10.99 -3.67 -0.23
N LEU A 107 -11.05 -5.00 -0.30
CA LEU A 107 -11.50 -5.69 -1.51
C LEU A 107 -12.97 -5.37 -1.82
N ARG A 108 -13.82 -5.33 -0.79
CA ARG A 108 -15.23 -4.95 -0.98
C ARG A 108 -15.35 -3.50 -1.47
N ALA A 109 -14.54 -2.60 -0.92
CA ALA A 109 -14.56 -1.20 -1.34
C ALA A 109 -14.12 -1.05 -2.80
N MET A 110 -13.12 -1.81 -3.23
CA MET A 110 -12.65 -1.77 -4.61
C MET A 110 -13.67 -2.31 -5.59
N SER A 111 -14.38 -3.38 -5.23
CA SER A 111 -15.35 -4.00 -6.13
C SER A 111 -16.58 -3.14 -6.35
N ASN A 112 -16.80 -2.12 -5.51
CA ASN A 112 -17.94 -1.21 -5.59
C ASN A 112 -17.63 0.11 -6.29
N VAL A 113 -16.46 0.20 -6.91
CA VAL A 113 -16.02 1.43 -7.59
C VAL A 113 -16.30 1.39 -9.07
#